data_ebfcea776faaacebe6cb129941b1925b
#
_entry.id   ebfcea776faaacebe6cb129941b1925b
#
_cell.length_a   1.000
_cell.length_b   1.000
_cell.length_c   1.000
_cell.angle_alpha   90.00
_cell.angle_beta   90.00
_cell.angle_gamma   90.00
#
_symmetry.space_group_name_H-M   'P 1'
#
loop_
_entity.id
_entity.type
_entity.pdbx_description
1 polymer ?
#
loop_
_entity_poly.entity_id
_entity_poly.type
_entity_poly.pdbx_seq_one_letter_code
_entity_poly.pdbx_strand_id
1 'polypeptide(L)'
;DCDDRGLQAVELWVTDINGNTSFCRTFIDVQDNLGFCPPNIKNSNVEGIISTEKDDRVQNVSINLVNSGLNEVKTDIEGKYSFLQVPNGKQLELIPSKTDGWLNGVSTADIVKIQRHILGLEPLSSAYKMIAADVNRSGSITAKDISELRRLILGITDEIDGNTSWRFVHRLYAFNDIANCLSEKFPESYWMKPLVSDMNLDFYAIKTGDVTNNAVTKGFTSVSGRSNKVLELSIEDSKLKKDQIELIEFKITNGSEFTALQFTLEWDPHQLEFEDLEGNSQLKIRDEHFSLIHVDEGKISFSWNGDLPNTDCLFKLKVRAKQTMKLSEGFHLSSSITPALSVLKENAEEGQVSLNFKGILSQGFVVLQNEPNPWNKETTIGLWMPEEGTVGFSVYDLYGKLYLKQELILGKGYQKINLDQSSFDQMGVYYYQLDYQNQTETRKMILIK
;
A
#
# COMPACT_ATOMS: atom_id res chain seq x y z
N ASP A 1 -15.58 -53.12 -5.02
CA ASP A 1 -14.55 -53.78 -5.83
C ASP A 1 -13.13 -53.28 -5.46
N CYS A 2 -12.12 -53.61 -6.22
CA CYS A 2 -10.75 -53.14 -5.92
C CYS A 2 -10.57 -51.64 -6.00
N ASP A 3 -11.39 -50.95 -6.75
CA ASP A 3 -11.36 -49.50 -6.89
C ASP A 3 -11.99 -48.76 -5.71
N ASP A 4 -12.77 -49.49 -4.87
CA ASP A 4 -13.40 -48.96 -3.69
C ASP A 4 -12.54 -49.02 -2.41
N ARG A 5 -11.30 -49.57 -2.48
CA ARG A 5 -10.41 -49.65 -1.33
C ARG A 5 -10.02 -48.29 -0.75
N GLY A 6 -9.83 -48.29 0.56
CA GLY A 6 -9.48 -47.10 1.32
C GLY A 6 -10.76 -46.35 1.76
N LEU A 7 -10.58 -45.12 2.12
CA LEU A 7 -11.68 -44.28 2.62
C LEU A 7 -12.62 -43.90 1.49
N GLN A 8 -13.87 -44.30 1.63
CA GLN A 8 -14.98 -44.00 0.73
C GLN A 8 -15.99 -43.09 1.42
N ALA A 9 -16.33 -41.99 0.76
CA ALA A 9 -17.45 -41.15 1.23
C ALA A 9 -18.78 -41.85 0.91
N VAL A 10 -19.60 -42.07 1.90
CA VAL A 10 -20.94 -42.65 1.75
C VAL A 10 -21.98 -41.74 2.33
N GLU A 11 -23.15 -41.74 1.71
CA GLU A 11 -24.31 -40.99 2.18
C GLU A 11 -25.35 -41.98 2.74
N LEU A 12 -25.70 -41.78 4.02
CA LEU A 12 -26.79 -42.53 4.66
C LEU A 12 -28.06 -41.68 4.54
N TRP A 13 -28.95 -42.14 3.69
CA TRP A 13 -30.25 -41.52 3.48
C TRP A 13 -31.31 -42.15 4.40
N VAL A 14 -32.07 -41.31 5.07
CA VAL A 14 -33.19 -41.74 5.92
C VAL A 14 -34.46 -41.08 5.39
N THR A 15 -35.50 -41.89 5.19
CA THR A 15 -36.81 -41.40 4.76
C THR A 15 -37.84 -41.74 5.85
N ASP A 16 -38.58 -40.74 6.29
CA ASP A 16 -39.68 -40.96 7.24
C ASP A 16 -40.92 -41.52 6.54
N ILE A 17 -41.92 -41.89 7.35
CA ILE A 17 -43.19 -42.48 6.85
C ILE A 17 -44.02 -41.50 6.00
N ASN A 18 -43.68 -40.19 6.04
CA ASN A 18 -44.36 -39.16 5.26
C ASN A 18 -43.59 -38.83 3.97
N GLY A 19 -42.46 -39.50 3.67
CA GLY A 19 -41.66 -39.32 2.49
C GLY A 19 -40.62 -38.20 2.59
N ASN A 20 -40.44 -37.58 3.77
CA ASN A 20 -39.36 -36.61 3.97
C ASN A 20 -38.03 -37.35 4.05
N THR A 21 -37.04 -36.88 3.29
CA THR A 21 -35.72 -37.49 3.25
C THR A 21 -34.67 -36.53 3.83
N SER A 22 -33.74 -37.07 4.60
CA SER A 22 -32.53 -36.41 5.06
C SER A 22 -31.36 -37.35 4.90
N PHE A 23 -30.14 -36.80 4.82
CA PHE A 23 -28.94 -37.63 4.73
C PHE A 23 -27.84 -37.09 5.63
N CYS A 24 -26.95 -37.99 6.02
CA CYS A 24 -25.64 -37.63 6.56
C CYS A 24 -24.55 -38.24 5.70
N ARG A 25 -23.44 -37.55 5.52
CA ARG A 25 -22.27 -38.08 4.86
C ARG A 25 -21.28 -38.59 5.90
N THR A 26 -20.80 -39.80 5.71
CA THR A 26 -19.77 -40.43 6.54
C THR A 26 -18.74 -41.09 5.67
N PHE A 27 -17.68 -41.63 6.27
CA PHE A 27 -16.64 -42.36 5.57
C PHE A 27 -16.58 -43.80 6.07
N ILE A 28 -16.38 -44.71 5.13
CA ILE A 28 -16.07 -46.11 5.43
C ILE A 28 -14.68 -46.43 4.88
N ASP A 29 -13.89 -47.18 5.62
CA ASP A 29 -12.61 -47.68 5.18
C ASP A 29 -12.76 -49.11 4.64
N VAL A 30 -12.70 -49.24 3.32
CA VAL A 30 -12.78 -50.52 2.62
C VAL A 30 -11.41 -51.16 2.59
N GLN A 31 -11.21 -52.22 3.35
CA GLN A 31 -9.94 -52.92 3.53
C GLN A 31 -9.89 -54.21 2.68
N ASP A 32 -8.72 -54.43 2.06
CA ASP A 32 -8.36 -55.68 1.38
C ASP A 32 -7.44 -56.51 2.28
N ASN A 33 -8.04 -57.15 3.29
CA ASN A 33 -7.28 -57.94 4.27
C ASN A 33 -6.66 -59.21 3.70
N LEU A 34 -7.03 -59.61 2.51
CA LEU A 34 -6.55 -60.81 1.83
C LEU A 34 -5.56 -60.50 0.69
N GLY A 35 -5.34 -59.24 0.38
CA GLY A 35 -4.38 -58.78 -0.63
C GLY A 35 -4.70 -59.20 -2.07
N PHE A 36 -6.00 -59.38 -2.38
CA PHE A 36 -6.44 -59.74 -3.73
C PHE A 36 -6.41 -58.57 -4.74
N CYS A 37 -6.41 -57.37 -4.25
CA CYS A 37 -6.39 -56.20 -5.11
C CYS A 37 -4.97 -55.65 -5.29
N PRO A 38 -4.60 -55.16 -6.49
CA PRO A 38 -3.34 -54.46 -6.66
C PRO A 38 -3.37 -53.14 -5.83
N PRO A 39 -2.22 -52.63 -5.37
CA PRO A 39 -2.17 -51.36 -4.65
C PRO A 39 -2.65 -50.23 -5.57
N ASN A 40 -3.88 -49.78 -5.36
CA ASN A 40 -4.43 -48.66 -6.11
C ASN A 40 -4.43 -47.42 -5.22
N ILE A 41 -3.40 -46.60 -5.34
CA ILE A 41 -3.34 -45.30 -4.66
C ILE A 41 -4.16 -44.33 -5.50
N LYS A 42 -5.41 -44.11 -5.08
CA LYS A 42 -6.22 -42.99 -5.67
C LYS A 42 -5.52 -41.69 -5.30
N ASN A 43 -5.38 -40.84 -6.28
CA ASN A 43 -4.87 -39.47 -6.10
C ASN A 43 -6.00 -38.49 -6.40
N SER A 44 -5.96 -37.37 -5.75
CA SER A 44 -6.89 -36.26 -5.97
C SER A 44 -6.14 -34.94 -6.20
N ASN A 45 -6.78 -33.99 -6.80
CA ASN A 45 -6.24 -32.65 -6.95
C ASN A 45 -6.78 -31.76 -5.82
N VAL A 46 -5.89 -30.89 -5.32
CA VAL A 46 -6.27 -29.85 -4.36
C VAL A 46 -5.91 -28.52 -5.00
N GLU A 47 -6.92 -27.76 -5.31
CA GLU A 47 -6.76 -26.49 -6.00
C GLU A 47 -7.66 -25.41 -5.39
N GLY A 48 -7.48 -24.16 -5.78
CA GLY A 48 -8.31 -23.06 -5.30
C GLY A 48 -7.82 -21.70 -5.76
N ILE A 49 -8.50 -20.70 -5.27
CA ILE A 49 -8.27 -19.30 -5.62
C ILE A 49 -8.10 -18.47 -4.35
N ILE A 50 -7.13 -17.58 -4.36
CA ILE A 50 -6.94 -16.57 -3.32
C ILE A 50 -7.39 -15.22 -3.88
N SER A 51 -8.33 -14.57 -3.20
CA SER A 51 -8.84 -13.24 -3.58
C SER A 51 -9.13 -12.37 -2.36
N THR A 52 -9.21 -11.06 -2.54
CA THR A 52 -9.73 -10.14 -1.51
C THR A 52 -11.26 -10.23 -1.40
N GLU A 53 -11.86 -9.55 -0.43
CA GLU A 53 -13.32 -9.45 -0.32
C GLU A 53 -13.98 -8.72 -1.51
N LYS A 54 -13.20 -7.93 -2.29
CA LYS A 54 -13.62 -7.30 -3.55
C LYS A 54 -13.44 -8.21 -4.78
N ASP A 55 -13.03 -9.46 -4.56
CA ASP A 55 -12.71 -10.44 -5.59
C ASP A 55 -11.45 -10.12 -6.42
N ASP A 56 -10.60 -9.21 -5.94
CA ASP A 56 -9.29 -8.96 -6.55
C ASP A 56 -8.37 -10.16 -6.30
N ARG A 57 -7.83 -10.74 -7.37
CA ARG A 57 -6.99 -11.94 -7.34
C ARG A 57 -5.62 -11.64 -6.75
N VAL A 58 -5.18 -12.43 -5.78
CA VAL A 58 -3.90 -12.20 -5.07
C VAL A 58 -2.82 -13.12 -5.58
N GLN A 59 -1.80 -12.53 -6.20
CA GLN A 59 -0.63 -13.21 -6.75
C GLN A 59 0.44 -13.44 -5.69
N ASN A 60 1.28 -14.47 -5.91
CA ASN A 60 2.45 -14.79 -5.08
C ASN A 60 2.12 -15.11 -3.61
N VAL A 61 0.94 -15.68 -3.34
CA VAL A 61 0.64 -16.30 -2.05
C VAL A 61 1.28 -17.67 -2.02
N SER A 62 2.09 -17.94 -1.03
CA SER A 62 2.68 -19.26 -0.77
C SER A 62 1.63 -20.18 -0.17
N ILE A 63 1.39 -21.32 -0.78
CA ILE A 63 0.47 -22.34 -0.31
C ILE A 63 1.28 -23.59 0.06
N ASN A 64 1.22 -23.96 1.33
CA ASN A 64 1.85 -25.16 1.83
C ASN A 64 0.78 -26.24 2.11
N LEU A 65 0.98 -27.43 1.54
CA LEU A 65 0.15 -28.62 1.81
C LEU A 65 0.91 -29.55 2.75
N VAL A 66 0.74 -29.31 4.05
CA VAL A 66 1.45 -30.04 5.12
C VAL A 66 1.08 -31.54 5.10
N ASN A 67 2.04 -32.40 5.36
CA ASN A 67 1.96 -33.87 5.32
C ASN A 67 1.75 -34.48 3.92
N SER A 68 1.71 -33.68 2.85
CA SER A 68 1.59 -34.20 1.48
C SER A 68 2.89 -34.82 0.97
N GLY A 69 4.04 -34.29 1.38
CA GLY A 69 5.35 -34.55 0.81
C GLY A 69 5.62 -33.77 -0.48
N LEU A 70 4.73 -32.86 -0.86
CA LEU A 70 4.87 -31.98 -2.01
C LEU A 70 5.50 -30.65 -1.62
N ASN A 71 6.14 -29.98 -2.58
CA ASN A 71 6.69 -28.65 -2.38
C ASN A 71 5.58 -27.61 -2.31
N GLU A 72 5.87 -26.49 -1.65
CA GLU A 72 5.06 -25.29 -1.66
C GLU A 72 4.82 -24.81 -3.10
N VAL A 73 3.61 -24.33 -3.37
CA VAL A 73 3.25 -23.68 -4.63
C VAL A 73 2.87 -22.22 -4.38
N LYS A 74 2.97 -21.37 -5.39
CA LYS A 74 2.55 -19.97 -5.32
C LYS A 74 1.38 -19.70 -6.23
N THR A 75 0.48 -18.84 -5.79
CA THR A 75 -0.63 -18.40 -6.63
C THR A 75 -0.11 -17.62 -7.84
N ASP A 76 -0.72 -17.88 -9.00
CA ASP A 76 -0.47 -17.17 -10.26
C ASP A 76 -1.14 -15.77 -10.30
N ILE A 77 -1.09 -15.10 -11.45
CA ILE A 77 -1.70 -13.78 -11.66
C ILE A 77 -3.24 -13.81 -11.52
N GLU A 78 -3.87 -14.97 -11.71
CA GLU A 78 -5.29 -15.18 -11.51
C GLU A 78 -5.62 -15.64 -10.09
N GLY A 79 -4.63 -15.59 -9.17
CA GLY A 79 -4.78 -16.02 -7.78
C GLY A 79 -4.95 -17.53 -7.62
N LYS A 80 -4.70 -18.33 -8.66
CA LYS A 80 -4.92 -19.77 -8.67
C LYS A 80 -3.70 -20.52 -8.16
N TYR A 81 -3.96 -21.61 -7.46
CA TYR A 81 -2.95 -22.62 -7.07
C TYR A 81 -3.49 -24.02 -7.29
N SER A 82 -2.61 -25.00 -7.46
CA SER A 82 -2.99 -26.40 -7.68
C SER A 82 -1.89 -27.34 -7.21
N PHE A 83 -2.29 -28.37 -6.45
CA PHE A 83 -1.51 -29.56 -6.15
C PHE A 83 -2.14 -30.72 -6.91
N LEU A 84 -1.41 -31.28 -7.86
CA LEU A 84 -1.88 -32.40 -8.68
C LEU A 84 -1.42 -33.73 -8.09
N GLN A 85 -2.26 -34.75 -8.26
CA GLN A 85 -1.94 -36.15 -7.91
C GLN A 85 -1.58 -36.33 -6.41
N VAL A 86 -2.28 -35.66 -5.51
CA VAL A 86 -2.10 -35.79 -4.05
C VAL A 86 -2.65 -37.14 -3.59
N PRO A 87 -1.86 -38.00 -2.92
CA PRO A 87 -2.34 -39.30 -2.47
C PRO A 87 -3.51 -39.18 -1.48
N ASN A 88 -4.57 -39.91 -1.74
CA ASN A 88 -5.75 -39.98 -0.87
C ASN A 88 -5.44 -40.72 0.45
N GLY A 89 -6.32 -40.54 1.43
CA GLY A 89 -6.24 -41.23 2.73
C GLY A 89 -5.39 -40.51 3.78
N LYS A 90 -4.68 -39.46 3.41
CA LYS A 90 -3.87 -38.67 4.35
C LYS A 90 -4.67 -37.52 4.97
N GLN A 91 -4.35 -37.23 6.24
CA GLN A 91 -4.77 -35.99 6.88
C GLN A 91 -3.81 -34.88 6.48
N LEU A 92 -4.30 -33.89 5.79
CA LEU A 92 -3.53 -32.79 5.25
C LEU A 92 -4.00 -31.45 5.82
N GLU A 93 -3.10 -30.50 5.93
CA GLU A 93 -3.46 -29.12 6.25
C GLU A 93 -2.97 -28.21 5.12
N LEU A 94 -3.86 -27.39 4.58
CA LEU A 94 -3.52 -26.36 3.59
C LEU A 94 -3.38 -25.02 4.30
N ILE A 95 -2.19 -24.42 4.20
CA ILE A 95 -1.80 -23.18 4.86
C ILE A 95 -1.39 -22.16 3.82
N PRO A 96 -2.19 -21.14 3.54
CA PRO A 96 -1.78 -19.98 2.76
C PRO A 96 -0.92 -19.05 3.61
N SER A 97 0.09 -18.40 3.01
CA SER A 97 0.95 -17.43 3.66
C SER A 97 1.47 -16.37 2.70
N LYS A 98 1.58 -15.13 3.18
CA LYS A 98 2.20 -14.01 2.47
C LYS A 98 2.63 -12.97 3.51
N THR A 99 3.93 -12.63 3.52
CA THR A 99 4.53 -11.79 4.57
C THR A 99 5.21 -10.54 4.04
N ASP A 100 5.14 -10.29 2.73
CA ASP A 100 5.76 -9.14 2.07
C ASP A 100 4.84 -7.92 2.01
N GLY A 101 5.42 -6.77 1.71
CA GLY A 101 4.70 -5.56 1.38
C GLY A 101 3.85 -4.99 2.51
N TRP A 102 4.42 -4.81 3.71
CA TRP A 102 3.69 -4.28 4.86
C TRP A 102 2.99 -2.95 4.59
N LEU A 103 3.60 -2.03 3.84
CA LEU A 103 3.02 -0.73 3.47
C LEU A 103 2.14 -0.77 2.21
N ASN A 104 1.99 -1.95 1.58
CA ASN A 104 1.12 -2.08 0.41
C ASN A 104 -0.35 -1.82 0.79
N GLY A 105 -0.95 -0.74 0.28
CA GLY A 105 -2.32 -0.32 0.58
C GLY A 105 -2.50 0.28 1.98
N VAL A 106 -1.44 0.45 2.76
CA VAL A 106 -1.50 0.99 4.12
C VAL A 106 -1.09 2.45 4.14
N SER A 107 -1.99 3.29 4.64
CA SER A 107 -1.79 4.74 4.69
C SER A 107 -2.49 5.39 5.88
N THR A 108 -2.30 6.71 6.05
CA THR A 108 -3.02 7.48 7.07
C THR A 108 -4.55 7.51 6.81
N ALA A 109 -5.02 7.18 5.59
CA ALA A 109 -6.45 7.02 5.32
C ALA A 109 -7.07 5.86 6.11
N ASP A 110 -6.31 4.76 6.27
CA ASP A 110 -6.75 3.63 7.09
C ASP A 110 -6.84 4.01 8.56
N ILE A 111 -5.87 4.77 9.06
CA ILE A 111 -5.90 5.32 10.44
C ILE A 111 -7.18 6.14 10.65
N VAL A 112 -7.57 7.00 9.69
CA VAL A 112 -8.81 7.79 9.78
C VAL A 112 -10.04 6.89 9.88
N LYS A 113 -10.14 5.86 9.06
CA LYS A 113 -11.28 4.93 9.08
C LYS A 113 -11.32 4.07 10.37
N ILE A 114 -10.18 3.59 10.82
CA ILE A 114 -10.06 2.85 12.10
C ILE A 114 -10.45 3.77 13.26
N GLN A 115 -10.00 5.02 13.27
CA GLN A 115 -10.37 5.99 14.29
C GLN A 115 -11.88 6.29 14.29
N ARG A 116 -12.49 6.48 13.11
CA ARG A 116 -13.94 6.69 13.00
C ARG A 116 -14.74 5.49 13.52
N HIS A 117 -14.24 4.28 13.28
CA HIS A 117 -14.85 3.06 13.83
C HIS A 117 -14.77 3.03 15.36
N ILE A 118 -13.59 3.27 15.95
CA ILE A 118 -13.39 3.31 17.41
C ILE A 118 -14.30 4.35 18.08
N LEU A 119 -14.50 5.49 17.43
CA LEU A 119 -15.37 6.57 17.91
C LEU A 119 -16.86 6.32 17.66
N GLY A 120 -17.22 5.22 16.98
CA GLY A 120 -18.61 4.91 16.63
C GLY A 120 -19.21 5.84 15.57
N LEU A 121 -18.40 6.62 14.86
CA LEU A 121 -18.86 7.56 13.82
C LEU A 121 -19.13 6.84 12.49
N GLU A 122 -18.31 5.88 12.13
CA GLU A 122 -18.41 5.10 10.90
C GLU A 122 -17.91 3.66 11.16
N PRO A 123 -18.80 2.70 11.45
CA PRO A 123 -18.41 1.32 11.69
C PRO A 123 -17.78 0.68 10.43
N LEU A 124 -16.77 -0.15 10.62
CA LEU A 124 -16.20 -0.97 9.54
C LEU A 124 -17.26 -1.97 9.06
N SER A 125 -17.42 -2.08 7.75
CA SER A 125 -18.58 -2.71 7.11
C SER A 125 -18.50 -4.22 6.96
N SER A 126 -17.34 -4.85 7.24
CA SER A 126 -17.17 -6.30 7.10
C SER A 126 -16.25 -6.88 8.16
N ALA A 127 -16.38 -8.19 8.42
CA ALA A 127 -15.49 -8.94 9.30
C ALA A 127 -14.03 -8.87 8.82
N TYR A 128 -13.82 -8.84 7.51
CA TYR A 128 -12.47 -8.77 6.92
C TYR A 128 -11.79 -7.42 7.21
N LYS A 129 -12.54 -6.31 7.15
CA LYS A 129 -12.03 -5.00 7.56
C LYS A 129 -11.76 -4.91 9.06
N MET A 130 -12.60 -5.58 9.88
CA MET A 130 -12.34 -5.69 11.32
C MET A 130 -11.03 -6.44 11.59
N ILE A 131 -10.81 -7.56 10.87
CA ILE A 131 -9.57 -8.33 10.97
C ILE A 131 -8.36 -7.52 10.49
N ALA A 132 -8.51 -6.73 9.41
CA ALA A 132 -7.46 -5.83 8.93
C ALA A 132 -7.13 -4.72 9.94
N ALA A 133 -8.12 -4.21 10.67
CA ALA A 133 -7.98 -3.14 11.65
C ALA A 133 -7.36 -3.59 12.98
N ASP A 134 -7.50 -4.88 13.36
CA ASP A 134 -6.82 -5.49 14.51
C ASP A 134 -5.36 -5.78 14.14
N VAL A 135 -4.61 -4.70 14.05
CA VAL A 135 -3.25 -4.66 13.51
C VAL A 135 -2.27 -5.48 14.35
N ASN A 136 -2.46 -5.48 15.67
CA ASN A 136 -1.62 -6.21 16.61
C ASN A 136 -2.17 -7.59 16.99
N ARG A 137 -3.25 -8.04 16.33
CA ARG A 137 -3.88 -9.35 16.55
C ARG A 137 -4.28 -9.59 18.00
N SER A 138 -4.73 -8.53 18.67
CA SER A 138 -5.16 -8.60 20.09
C SER A 138 -6.60 -9.10 20.28
N GLY A 139 -7.38 -9.20 19.20
CA GLY A 139 -8.80 -9.51 19.23
C GLY A 139 -9.68 -8.29 19.53
N SER A 140 -9.14 -7.09 19.42
CA SER A 140 -9.88 -5.84 19.65
C SER A 140 -9.25 -4.69 18.87
N ILE A 141 -10.07 -3.76 18.39
CA ILE A 141 -9.62 -2.57 17.65
C ILE A 141 -9.56 -1.40 18.63
N THR A 142 -8.36 -0.86 18.83
CA THR A 142 -8.08 0.17 19.85
C THR A 142 -7.12 1.24 19.33
N ALA A 143 -6.86 2.27 20.13
CA ALA A 143 -5.84 3.27 19.84
C ALA A 143 -4.41 2.68 19.71
N LYS A 144 -4.18 1.47 20.27
CA LYS A 144 -2.90 0.79 20.13
C LYS A 144 -2.67 0.36 18.68
N ASP A 145 -3.70 -0.13 17.99
CA ASP A 145 -3.63 -0.51 16.57
C ASP A 145 -3.29 0.71 15.70
N ILE A 146 -3.91 1.85 15.99
CA ILE A 146 -3.58 3.13 15.34
C ILE A 146 -2.11 3.50 15.57
N SER A 147 -1.62 3.36 16.80
CA SER A 147 -0.23 3.70 17.14
C SER A 147 0.77 2.80 16.41
N GLU A 148 0.53 1.49 16.36
CA GLU A 148 1.39 0.53 15.67
C GLU A 148 1.36 0.74 14.15
N LEU A 149 0.17 0.99 13.59
CA LEU A 149 0.02 1.29 12.17
C LEU A 149 0.75 2.58 11.78
N ARG A 150 0.67 3.62 12.62
CA ARG A 150 1.41 4.87 12.40
C ARG A 150 2.91 4.66 12.44
N ARG A 151 3.43 3.86 13.38
CA ARG A 151 4.86 3.52 13.45
C ARG A 151 5.34 2.85 12.16
N LEU A 152 4.52 1.94 11.61
CA LEU A 152 4.80 1.29 10.33
C LEU A 152 4.82 2.32 9.18
N ILE A 153 3.79 3.18 9.09
CA ILE A 153 3.70 4.24 8.07
C ILE A 153 4.89 5.20 8.14
N LEU A 154 5.35 5.53 9.34
CA LEU A 154 6.49 6.41 9.57
C LEU A 154 7.85 5.73 9.30
N GLY A 155 7.89 4.43 8.99
CA GLY A 155 9.13 3.67 8.84
C GLY A 155 9.92 3.52 10.14
N ILE A 156 9.24 3.58 11.29
CA ILE A 156 9.85 3.30 12.61
C ILE A 156 10.00 1.79 12.82
N THR A 157 9.09 1.02 12.22
CA THR A 157 9.13 -0.44 12.18
C THR A 157 8.87 -0.90 10.75
N ASP A 158 9.50 -2.00 10.34
CA ASP A 158 9.32 -2.59 9.01
C ASP A 158 8.17 -3.62 8.99
N GLU A 159 7.77 -4.09 10.16
CA GLU A 159 6.73 -5.09 10.37
C GLU A 159 6.00 -4.85 11.69
N ILE A 160 4.93 -5.59 11.92
CA ILE A 160 4.15 -5.56 13.16
C ILE A 160 4.33 -6.89 13.88
N ASP A 161 4.88 -6.81 15.08
CA ASP A 161 5.14 -7.99 15.92
C ASP A 161 3.86 -8.79 16.21
N GLY A 162 3.98 -10.12 16.08
CA GLY A 162 2.88 -11.04 16.40
C GLY A 162 1.78 -11.14 15.34
N ASN A 163 1.92 -10.46 14.19
CA ASN A 163 1.00 -10.56 13.07
C ASN A 163 1.75 -10.81 11.76
N THR A 164 0.99 -11.00 10.67
CA THR A 164 1.49 -11.16 9.30
C THR A 164 0.95 -10.04 8.42
N SER A 165 1.68 -9.67 7.37
CA SER A 165 1.22 -8.59 6.48
C SER A 165 -0.06 -8.95 5.72
N TRP A 166 -0.30 -10.24 5.53
CA TRP A 166 -1.54 -10.78 5.00
C TRP A 166 -2.07 -11.90 5.90
N ARG A 167 -3.38 -11.89 6.14
CA ARG A 167 -4.12 -12.94 6.83
C ARG A 167 -5.08 -13.62 5.85
N PHE A 168 -5.49 -14.84 6.17
CA PHE A 168 -6.33 -15.62 5.27
C PHE A 168 -7.52 -16.20 6.02
N VAL A 169 -8.69 -16.21 5.37
CA VAL A 169 -9.91 -16.84 5.90
C VAL A 169 -10.51 -17.70 4.82
N HIS A 170 -10.82 -18.97 5.13
CA HIS A 170 -11.46 -19.86 4.18
C HIS A 170 -12.79 -19.27 3.69
N ARG A 171 -12.99 -19.23 2.37
CA ARG A 171 -14.10 -18.50 1.74
C ARG A 171 -15.48 -18.93 2.20
N LEU A 172 -15.65 -20.21 2.58
CA LEU A 172 -16.91 -20.75 3.08
C LEU A 172 -17.11 -20.54 4.60
N TYR A 173 -16.15 -19.93 5.30
CA TYR A 173 -16.35 -19.60 6.71
C TYR A 173 -17.31 -18.43 6.84
N ALA A 174 -18.37 -18.62 7.60
CA ALA A 174 -19.37 -17.60 7.91
C ALA A 174 -19.19 -17.12 9.34
N PHE A 175 -18.94 -15.84 9.54
CA PHE A 175 -18.92 -15.23 10.86
C PHE A 175 -20.33 -15.17 11.43
N ASN A 176 -20.50 -15.58 12.70
CA ASN A 176 -21.79 -15.56 13.38
C ASN A 176 -22.27 -14.14 13.71
N ASP A 177 -21.33 -13.29 14.08
CA ASP A 177 -21.58 -11.87 14.38
C ASP A 177 -20.43 -11.02 13.84
N ILE A 178 -20.73 -10.22 12.83
CA ILE A 178 -19.74 -9.33 12.21
C ILE A 178 -19.19 -8.32 13.21
N ALA A 179 -20.01 -7.79 14.11
CA ALA A 179 -19.60 -6.81 15.10
C ALA A 179 -18.61 -7.37 16.14
N ASN A 180 -18.66 -8.69 16.38
CA ASN A 180 -17.80 -9.39 17.33
C ASN A 180 -16.93 -10.46 16.67
N CYS A 181 -16.69 -10.37 15.37
CA CYS A 181 -15.97 -11.39 14.59
C CYS A 181 -14.55 -11.66 15.12
N LEU A 182 -13.91 -10.69 15.76
CA LEU A 182 -12.58 -10.85 16.35
C LEU A 182 -12.55 -11.77 17.57
N SER A 183 -13.69 -11.97 18.24
CA SER A 183 -13.83 -12.95 19.35
C SER A 183 -13.94 -14.38 18.84
N GLU A 184 -14.25 -14.59 17.56
CA GLU A 184 -14.36 -15.89 16.95
C GLU A 184 -12.97 -16.43 16.56
N LYS A 185 -12.75 -17.72 16.80
CA LYS A 185 -11.55 -18.42 16.31
C LYS A 185 -11.78 -18.88 14.87
N PHE A 186 -11.72 -17.95 13.93
CA PHE A 186 -11.82 -18.28 12.51
C PHE A 186 -10.55 -19.00 12.02
N PRO A 187 -10.70 -20.01 11.12
CA PRO A 187 -9.57 -20.79 10.61
C PRO A 187 -8.79 -19.98 9.55
N GLU A 188 -7.47 -19.86 9.73
CA GLU A 188 -6.54 -19.31 8.74
C GLU A 188 -5.88 -20.41 7.89
N SER A 189 -6.23 -21.65 8.11
CA SER A 189 -5.84 -22.85 7.36
C SER A 189 -7.03 -23.77 7.14
N TYR A 190 -6.89 -24.78 6.30
CA TYR A 190 -7.94 -25.78 6.10
C TYR A 190 -7.43 -27.20 6.34
N TRP A 191 -8.11 -27.90 7.27
CA TRP A 191 -7.81 -29.29 7.60
C TRP A 191 -8.67 -30.27 6.78
N MET A 192 -8.02 -31.09 5.97
CA MET A 192 -8.62 -32.21 5.27
C MET A 192 -8.52 -33.47 6.13
N LYS A 193 -9.66 -34.08 6.47
CA LYS A 193 -9.78 -35.19 7.44
C LYS A 193 -10.49 -36.40 6.84
N PRO A 194 -9.88 -37.26 6.09
CA PRO A 194 -8.73 -37.18 5.17
C PRO A 194 -9.12 -36.68 3.78
N LEU A 195 -8.14 -36.49 2.87
CA LEU A 195 -8.39 -36.25 1.44
C LEU A 195 -8.93 -37.54 0.79
N VAL A 196 -10.08 -37.46 0.12
CA VAL A 196 -10.74 -38.62 -0.53
C VAL A 196 -11.20 -38.35 -1.97
N SER A 197 -11.25 -37.09 -2.38
CA SER A 197 -11.65 -36.65 -3.72
C SER A 197 -11.02 -35.29 -4.01
N ASP A 198 -11.11 -34.85 -5.25
CA ASP A 198 -10.70 -33.49 -5.65
C ASP A 198 -11.38 -32.43 -4.78
N MET A 199 -10.60 -31.41 -4.38
CA MET A 199 -11.06 -30.34 -3.52
C MET A 199 -10.74 -28.98 -4.13
N ASN A 200 -11.72 -28.07 -4.03
CA ASN A 200 -11.52 -26.66 -4.34
C ASN A 200 -11.60 -25.86 -3.03
N LEU A 201 -10.50 -25.20 -2.66
CA LEU A 201 -10.33 -24.51 -1.37
C LEU A 201 -9.94 -23.06 -1.61
N ASP A 202 -10.95 -22.21 -1.65
CA ASP A 202 -10.76 -20.77 -1.85
C ASP A 202 -10.57 -20.05 -0.52
N PHE A 203 -9.73 -18.99 -0.51
CA PHE A 203 -9.54 -18.14 0.66
C PHE A 203 -9.69 -16.67 0.32
N TYR A 204 -10.20 -15.92 1.27
CA TYR A 204 -10.08 -14.48 1.30
C TYR A 204 -8.72 -14.08 1.89
N ALA A 205 -7.98 -13.26 1.15
CA ALA A 205 -6.76 -12.62 1.63
C ALA A 205 -7.10 -11.24 2.19
N ILE A 206 -6.66 -10.99 3.40
CA ILE A 206 -6.90 -9.76 4.16
C ILE A 206 -5.56 -9.08 4.38
N LYS A 207 -5.39 -7.87 3.87
CA LYS A 207 -4.19 -7.09 4.09
C LYS A 207 -4.25 -6.42 5.46
N THR A 208 -3.34 -6.77 6.36
CA THR A 208 -3.25 -6.16 7.70
C THR A 208 -3.01 -4.66 7.58
N GLY A 209 -3.84 -3.88 8.25
CA GLY A 209 -3.80 -2.41 8.25
C GLY A 209 -4.58 -1.75 7.12
N ASP A 210 -4.92 -2.44 6.02
CA ASP A 210 -5.66 -1.89 4.89
C ASP A 210 -7.18 -2.09 5.07
N VAL A 211 -7.86 -1.11 5.63
CA VAL A 211 -9.33 -1.09 5.75
C VAL A 211 -10.01 -0.36 4.59
N THR A 212 -9.23 0.29 3.73
CA THR A 212 -9.68 0.95 2.50
C THR A 212 -9.78 -0.03 1.34
N ASN A 213 -9.16 -1.19 1.45
CA ASN A 213 -9.06 -2.23 0.42
C ASN A 213 -8.48 -1.69 -0.88
N ASN A 214 -7.34 -1.02 -0.80
CA ASN A 214 -6.61 -0.48 -1.94
C ASN A 214 -5.24 -1.15 -2.14
N ALA A 215 -4.93 -2.20 -1.38
CA ALA A 215 -3.72 -2.98 -1.55
C ALA A 215 -3.60 -3.55 -2.97
N VAL A 216 -2.41 -3.43 -3.54
CA VAL A 216 -2.09 -4.00 -4.86
C VAL A 216 -1.92 -5.51 -4.71
N THR A 217 -2.77 -6.26 -5.39
CA THR A 217 -2.84 -7.73 -5.31
C THR A 217 -2.07 -8.45 -6.42
N LYS A 218 -1.74 -7.74 -7.50
CA LYS A 218 -0.98 -8.24 -8.66
C LYS A 218 0.25 -7.36 -8.87
N GLY A 219 1.27 -7.88 -9.52
CA GLY A 219 2.52 -7.16 -9.77
C GLY A 219 2.41 -5.92 -10.67
N PHE A 220 1.20 -5.55 -11.08
CA PHE A 220 0.92 -4.34 -11.86
C PHE A 220 0.05 -3.42 -11.02
N THR A 221 0.55 -2.25 -10.72
CA THR A 221 -0.19 -1.20 -10.04
C THR A 221 -1.33 -0.72 -10.95
N SER A 222 -2.57 -1.05 -10.61
CA SER A 222 -3.65 -0.17 -10.98
C SER A 222 -3.49 1.09 -10.12
N VAL A 223 -3.36 2.24 -10.74
CA VAL A 223 -3.47 3.52 -10.02
C VAL A 223 -4.89 3.54 -9.47
N SER A 224 -5.02 3.22 -8.18
CA SER A 224 -6.29 3.45 -7.47
C SER A 224 -6.61 4.93 -7.66
N GLY A 225 -7.84 5.24 -8.04
CA GLY A 225 -8.27 6.59 -8.37
C GLY A 225 -8.09 7.54 -7.19
N ARG A 226 -6.89 8.13 -7.10
CA ARG A 226 -6.65 9.24 -6.17
C ARG A 226 -7.48 10.43 -6.62
N SER A 227 -8.07 11.12 -5.68
CA SER A 227 -8.72 12.39 -5.95
C SER A 227 -7.71 13.40 -6.55
N ASN A 228 -8.17 14.23 -7.48
CA ASN A 228 -7.36 15.32 -8.00
C ASN A 228 -7.19 16.49 -7.00
N LYS A 229 -7.73 16.38 -5.78
CA LYS A 229 -7.57 17.34 -4.72
C LYS A 229 -6.14 17.33 -4.20
N VAL A 230 -5.55 18.51 -4.07
CA VAL A 230 -4.18 18.70 -3.62
C VAL A 230 -4.19 19.51 -2.33
N LEU A 231 -3.62 18.96 -1.25
CA LEU A 231 -3.31 19.71 -0.04
C LEU A 231 -1.99 20.45 -0.26
N GLU A 232 -2.01 21.76 -0.06
CA GLU A 232 -0.83 22.60 -0.29
C GLU A 232 -0.10 22.89 1.01
N LEU A 233 1.11 22.34 1.13
CA LEU A 233 2.11 22.78 2.09
C LEU A 233 2.89 23.94 1.51
N SER A 234 3.20 24.95 2.31
CA SER A 234 4.00 26.08 1.89
C SER A 234 5.05 26.46 2.93
N ILE A 235 6.21 26.85 2.45
CA ILE A 235 7.27 27.49 3.23
C ILE A 235 7.66 28.81 2.56
N GLU A 236 8.16 29.76 3.35
CA GLU A 236 8.73 31.00 2.82
C GLU A 236 10.12 30.69 2.22
N ASP A 237 10.31 30.96 0.93
CA ASP A 237 11.61 30.77 0.30
C ASP A 237 12.60 31.86 0.76
N SER A 238 13.63 31.46 1.44
CA SER A 238 14.69 32.34 1.90
C SER A 238 16.05 31.89 1.39
N LYS A 239 16.97 32.83 1.24
CA LYS A 239 18.37 32.55 0.92
C LYS A 239 19.15 32.40 2.20
N LEU A 240 19.61 31.20 2.48
CA LEU A 240 20.48 30.90 3.62
C LEU A 240 21.93 31.17 3.29
N LYS A 241 22.65 31.71 4.26
CA LYS A 241 24.12 31.81 4.21
C LYS A 241 24.72 30.58 4.88
N LYS A 242 25.95 30.26 4.48
CA LYS A 242 26.70 29.22 5.16
C LYS A 242 26.73 29.46 6.70
N ASP A 243 26.55 28.40 7.46
CA ASP A 243 26.50 28.34 8.95
C ASP A 243 25.30 29.10 9.58
N GLN A 244 24.39 29.62 8.76
CA GLN A 244 23.13 30.21 9.23
C GLN A 244 22.19 29.12 9.73
N ILE A 245 21.61 29.37 10.93
CA ILE A 245 20.51 28.55 11.46
C ILE A 245 19.21 29.25 11.09
N GLU A 246 18.26 28.50 10.56
CA GLU A 246 16.93 28.98 10.18
C GLU A 246 15.85 28.14 10.80
N LEU A 247 14.77 28.78 11.22
CA LEU A 247 13.53 28.13 11.69
C LEU A 247 12.49 28.22 10.57
N ILE A 248 12.21 27.09 9.93
CA ILE A 248 11.34 27.00 8.77
C ILE A 248 9.94 26.59 9.23
N GLU A 249 8.94 27.40 8.94
CA GLU A 249 7.54 27.11 9.22
C GLU A 249 6.88 26.42 8.03
N PHE A 250 6.42 25.19 8.23
CA PHE A 250 5.61 24.46 7.25
C PHE A 250 4.14 24.80 7.47
N LYS A 251 3.54 25.48 6.51
CA LYS A 251 2.16 26.00 6.61
C LYS A 251 1.24 25.29 5.63
N ILE A 252 -0.02 25.09 6.04
CA ILE A 252 -1.10 24.68 5.12
C ILE A 252 -1.76 25.93 4.57
N THR A 253 -2.29 25.86 3.34
CA THR A 253 -3.00 26.97 2.71
C THR A 253 -4.47 26.66 2.36
N ASN A 254 -4.87 25.40 2.37
CA ASN A 254 -6.20 24.92 2.00
C ASN A 254 -6.69 23.71 2.81
N GLY A 255 -6.39 23.66 4.11
CA GLY A 255 -6.56 22.46 4.95
C GLY A 255 -7.98 21.99 5.21
N SER A 256 -9.00 22.88 5.16
CA SER A 256 -10.37 22.57 5.66
C SER A 256 -11.09 21.42 4.94
N GLU A 257 -10.67 21.07 3.72
CA GLU A 257 -11.21 19.94 2.97
C GLU A 257 -10.58 18.59 3.37
N PHE A 258 -9.53 18.62 4.18
CA PHE A 258 -8.72 17.45 4.52
C PHE A 258 -8.77 17.12 6.02
N THR A 259 -8.59 15.85 6.34
CA THR A 259 -8.61 15.36 7.72
C THR A 259 -7.34 14.60 8.11
N ALA A 260 -6.45 14.36 7.17
CA ALA A 260 -5.15 13.75 7.45
C ALA A 260 -4.16 14.03 6.34
N LEU A 261 -2.88 13.86 6.64
CA LEU A 261 -1.80 13.90 5.67
C LEU A 261 -0.61 13.07 6.15
N GLN A 262 0.16 12.60 5.17
CA GLN A 262 1.45 11.97 5.38
C GLN A 262 2.41 12.34 4.27
N PHE A 263 3.70 12.31 4.55
CA PHE A 263 4.76 12.52 3.54
C PHE A 263 6.14 12.17 4.10
N THR A 264 7.12 12.03 3.21
CA THR A 264 8.53 12.11 3.54
C THR A 264 9.07 13.45 3.03
N LEU A 265 9.62 14.25 3.94
CA LEU A 265 10.40 15.43 3.61
C LEU A 265 11.85 15.00 3.45
N GLU A 266 12.47 15.37 2.34
CA GLU A 266 13.84 14.97 2.03
C GLU A 266 14.70 16.18 1.63
N TRP A 267 15.98 16.16 2.07
CA TRP A 267 17.00 17.16 1.74
C TRP A 267 18.38 16.52 1.63
N ASP A 268 19.32 17.21 1.00
CA ASP A 268 20.71 16.77 0.98
C ASP A 268 21.41 17.10 2.30
N PRO A 269 21.85 16.11 3.11
CA PRO A 269 22.51 16.32 4.39
C PRO A 269 23.90 16.97 4.25
N HIS A 270 24.47 17.04 3.05
CA HIS A 270 25.67 17.82 2.77
C HIS A 270 25.40 19.31 2.64
N GLN A 271 24.15 19.71 2.39
CA GLN A 271 23.71 21.10 2.23
C GLN A 271 23.03 21.65 3.46
N LEU A 272 22.18 20.85 4.11
CA LEU A 272 21.42 21.20 5.30
C LEU A 272 21.63 20.18 6.41
N GLU A 273 21.82 20.66 7.62
CA GLU A 273 21.90 19.86 8.85
C GLU A 273 20.67 20.07 9.70
N PHE A 274 20.09 18.99 10.15
CA PHE A 274 18.97 19.02 11.12
C PHE A 274 19.45 19.50 12.48
N GLU A 275 18.72 20.42 13.10
CA GLU A 275 18.99 20.92 14.44
C GLU A 275 17.87 20.54 15.41
N ASP A 276 16.60 20.78 15.03
CA ASP A 276 15.45 20.58 15.92
C ASP A 276 14.14 20.56 15.13
N LEU A 277 13.07 20.02 15.75
CA LEU A 277 11.73 19.96 15.20
C LEU A 277 10.71 20.29 16.28
N GLU A 278 9.80 21.22 15.98
CA GLU A 278 8.73 21.65 16.89
C GLU A 278 7.36 21.38 16.26
N GLY A 279 6.55 20.50 16.86
CA GLY A 279 5.16 20.25 16.47
C GLY A 279 4.23 21.39 16.85
N ASN A 280 2.97 21.34 16.39
CA ASN A 280 1.94 22.31 16.74
C ASN A 280 1.03 21.77 17.85
N SER A 281 1.09 22.36 19.03
CA SER A 281 0.30 21.93 20.18
C SER A 281 -1.21 22.16 20.00
N GLN A 282 -1.63 23.18 19.24
CA GLN A 282 -3.04 23.48 18.97
C GLN A 282 -3.66 22.39 18.05
N LEU A 283 -2.91 21.93 17.07
CA LEU A 283 -3.28 20.81 16.20
C LEU A 283 -2.96 19.44 16.82
N LYS A 284 -2.42 19.42 18.04
CA LYS A 284 -1.95 18.21 18.73
C LYS A 284 -0.93 17.41 17.91
N ILE A 285 -0.12 18.10 17.10
CA ILE A 285 1.01 17.52 16.40
C ILE A 285 2.17 17.41 17.39
N ARG A 286 2.66 16.20 17.62
CA ARG A 286 3.67 15.84 18.62
C ARG A 286 4.72 14.94 17.99
N ASP A 287 5.75 14.60 18.74
CA ASP A 287 6.86 13.74 18.29
C ASP A 287 6.40 12.41 17.72
N GLU A 288 5.31 11.81 18.24
CA GLU A 288 4.73 10.55 17.77
C GLU A 288 4.20 10.59 16.32
N HIS A 289 4.10 11.77 15.72
CA HIS A 289 3.66 11.99 14.33
C HIS A 289 4.83 12.10 13.36
N PHE A 290 6.07 12.06 13.88
CA PHE A 290 7.29 12.14 13.09
C PHE A 290 8.17 10.91 13.29
N SER A 291 9.00 10.61 12.30
CA SER A 291 10.14 9.74 12.47
C SER A 291 11.42 10.47 12.09
N LEU A 292 12.37 10.47 13.00
CA LEU A 292 13.70 11.04 12.84
C LEU A 292 14.78 9.97 12.66
N ILE A 293 14.39 8.70 12.45
CA ILE A 293 15.34 7.58 12.30
C ILE A 293 16.32 7.79 11.17
N HIS A 294 15.84 8.42 10.08
CA HIS A 294 16.65 8.70 8.88
C HIS A 294 17.05 10.17 8.76
N VAL A 295 17.05 10.92 9.86
CA VAL A 295 17.38 12.36 9.82
C VAL A 295 18.82 12.63 9.38
N ASP A 296 19.75 11.75 9.72
CA ASP A 296 21.15 11.83 9.29
C ASP A 296 21.32 11.58 7.77
N GLU A 297 20.34 10.92 7.15
CA GLU A 297 20.22 10.75 5.70
C GLU A 297 19.50 11.92 5.02
N GLY A 298 19.07 12.92 5.77
CA GLY A 298 18.29 14.04 5.28
C GLY A 298 16.81 13.71 5.05
N LYS A 299 16.20 12.86 5.88
CA LYS A 299 14.80 12.43 5.72
C LYS A 299 14.03 12.49 7.03
N ILE A 300 12.83 13.05 6.96
CA ILE A 300 11.84 13.02 8.03
C ILE A 300 10.53 12.50 7.45
N SER A 301 9.94 11.46 8.03
CA SER A 301 8.58 11.04 7.69
C SER A 301 7.57 11.61 8.67
N PHE A 302 6.41 11.96 8.16
CA PHE A 302 5.31 12.57 8.90
C PHE A 302 4.00 11.85 8.60
N SER A 303 3.18 11.59 9.64
CA SER A 303 1.83 11.03 9.53
C SER A 303 0.97 11.58 10.65
N TRP A 304 -0.07 12.32 10.29
CA TRP A 304 -0.98 12.94 11.24
C TRP A 304 -2.41 12.93 10.73
N ASN A 305 -3.38 12.85 11.63
CA ASN A 305 -4.80 12.94 11.35
C ASN A 305 -5.52 13.77 12.41
N GLY A 306 -6.46 14.57 11.96
CA GLY A 306 -7.25 15.51 12.75
C GLY A 306 -7.90 16.57 11.86
N ASP A 307 -8.55 17.54 12.46
CA ASP A 307 -9.15 18.66 11.72
C ASP A 307 -8.10 19.70 11.34
N LEU A 308 -7.89 19.89 10.05
CA LEU A 308 -6.98 20.89 9.50
C LEU A 308 -7.69 22.24 9.31
N PRO A 309 -7.14 23.35 9.80
CA PRO A 309 -7.60 24.68 9.47
C PRO A 309 -7.23 25.07 8.03
N ASN A 310 -7.85 26.11 7.49
CA ASN A 310 -7.50 26.58 6.15
C ASN A 310 -6.07 27.13 6.05
N THR A 311 -5.62 27.78 7.11
CA THR A 311 -4.28 28.37 7.13
C THR A 311 -3.72 28.24 8.53
N ASP A 312 -2.66 27.49 8.68
CA ASP A 312 -1.93 27.36 9.95
C ASP A 312 -0.53 26.77 9.73
N CYS A 313 0.33 26.95 10.72
CA CYS A 313 1.62 26.28 10.80
C CYS A 313 1.42 24.85 11.31
N LEU A 314 1.81 23.85 10.55
CA LEU A 314 1.77 22.46 10.99
C LEU A 314 2.88 22.15 11.99
N PHE A 315 4.10 22.51 11.64
CA PHE A 315 5.29 22.30 12.46
C PHE A 315 6.39 23.25 12.01
N LYS A 316 7.44 23.31 12.79
CA LYS A 316 8.63 24.09 12.50
C LYS A 316 9.86 23.19 12.48
N LEU A 317 10.70 23.39 11.49
CA LEU A 317 11.95 22.66 11.32
C LEU A 317 13.12 23.64 11.45
N LYS A 318 14.02 23.36 12.36
CA LYS A 318 15.25 24.13 12.56
C LYS A 318 16.41 23.44 11.85
N VAL A 319 17.03 24.14 10.93
CA VAL A 319 18.16 23.61 10.14
C VAL A 319 19.33 24.56 10.15
N ARG A 320 20.53 24.02 9.93
CA ARG A 320 21.77 24.77 9.69
C ARG A 320 22.18 24.59 8.23
N ALA A 321 22.42 25.68 7.54
CA ALA A 321 22.95 25.65 6.17
C ALA A 321 24.47 25.39 6.17
N LYS A 322 24.92 24.33 5.50
CA LYS A 322 26.34 24.00 5.31
C LYS A 322 26.98 24.78 4.16
N GLN A 323 26.17 25.35 3.30
CA GLN A 323 26.55 26.21 2.20
C GLN A 323 25.53 27.33 1.96
N THR A 324 25.87 28.32 1.14
CA THR A 324 24.88 29.34 0.74
C THR A 324 23.95 28.76 -0.31
N MET A 325 22.62 28.76 -0.05
CA MET A 325 21.60 28.16 -0.90
C MET A 325 20.24 28.82 -0.71
N LYS A 326 19.28 28.51 -1.57
CA LYS A 326 17.85 28.80 -1.34
C LYS A 326 17.17 27.59 -0.73
N LEU A 327 16.14 27.80 0.08
CA LEU A 327 15.35 26.71 0.67
C LEU A 327 14.66 25.86 -0.40
N SER A 328 14.21 26.48 -1.50
CA SER A 328 13.62 25.80 -2.65
C SER A 328 14.55 24.83 -3.39
N GLU A 329 15.86 24.98 -3.20
CA GLU A 329 16.87 24.08 -3.76
C GLU A 329 17.16 22.92 -2.81
N GLY A 330 16.74 23.02 -1.53
CA GLY A 330 17.09 22.10 -0.47
C GLY A 330 16.04 21.05 -0.18
N PHE A 331 14.75 21.41 -0.18
CA PHE A 331 13.69 20.52 0.27
C PHE A 331 12.79 20.01 -0.85
N HIS A 332 12.40 18.75 -0.77
CA HIS A 332 11.34 18.19 -1.60
C HIS A 332 10.57 17.12 -0.83
N LEU A 333 9.35 16.81 -1.31
CA LEU A 333 8.60 15.63 -0.85
C LEU A 333 9.06 14.42 -1.65
N SER A 334 9.30 13.31 -0.98
CA SER A 334 9.67 12.04 -1.61
C SER A 334 8.71 10.92 -1.20
N SER A 335 8.84 9.78 -1.85
CA SER A 335 8.14 8.53 -1.50
C SER A 335 9.12 7.46 -1.01
N SER A 336 10.29 7.86 -0.53
CA SER A 336 11.36 6.94 -0.15
C SER A 336 11.02 6.12 1.11
N ILE A 337 10.22 6.68 2.02
CA ILE A 337 9.71 6.00 3.23
C ILE A 337 8.18 6.01 3.17
N THR A 338 7.57 7.19 3.27
CA THR A 338 6.12 7.40 3.33
C THR A 338 5.68 8.21 2.11
N PRO A 339 4.80 7.68 1.24
CA PRO A 339 4.31 8.43 0.09
C PRO A 339 3.57 9.70 0.52
N ALA A 340 3.77 10.79 -0.22
CA ALA A 340 3.03 12.03 0.03
C ALA A 340 1.57 11.87 -0.37
N LEU A 341 0.67 11.90 0.60
CA LEU A 341 -0.79 11.86 0.39
C LEU A 341 -1.54 12.65 1.47
N SER A 342 -2.68 13.17 1.09
CA SER A 342 -3.68 13.77 1.96
C SER A 342 -4.94 12.91 2.00
N VAL A 343 -5.80 13.13 2.98
CA VAL A 343 -7.07 12.40 3.13
C VAL A 343 -8.21 13.40 3.19
N LEU A 344 -9.17 13.25 2.30
CA LEU A 344 -10.35 14.10 2.23
C LEU A 344 -11.27 13.88 3.44
N LYS A 345 -11.80 14.98 3.97
CA LYS A 345 -12.67 14.94 5.15
C LYS A 345 -14.02 14.30 4.85
N GLU A 346 -14.54 14.48 3.65
CA GLU A 346 -15.89 14.04 3.27
C GLU A 346 -16.01 12.51 3.20
N ASN A 347 -15.11 11.85 2.49
CA ASN A 347 -15.22 10.42 2.14
C ASN A 347 -14.00 9.58 2.53
N ALA A 348 -13.00 10.21 3.16
CA ALA A 348 -11.70 9.61 3.49
C ALA A 348 -10.94 9.04 2.27
N GLU A 349 -11.18 9.60 1.07
CA GLU A 349 -10.40 9.30 -0.12
C GLU A 349 -9.03 9.94 -0.07
N GLU A 350 -8.06 9.29 -0.71
CA GLU A 350 -6.71 9.80 -0.83
C GLU A 350 -6.64 10.92 -1.85
N GLY A 351 -6.02 12.03 -1.47
CA GLY A 351 -5.63 13.15 -2.31
C GLY A 351 -4.10 13.28 -2.41
N GLN A 352 -3.66 14.31 -3.06
CA GLN A 352 -2.24 14.62 -3.24
C GLN A 352 -1.76 15.64 -2.20
N VAL A 353 -0.43 15.71 -1.99
CA VAL A 353 0.22 16.76 -1.22
C VAL A 353 1.27 17.43 -2.11
N SER A 354 1.34 18.74 -2.09
CA SER A 354 2.37 19.52 -2.76
C SER A 354 3.12 20.40 -1.77
N LEU A 355 4.42 20.60 -1.99
CA LEU A 355 5.24 21.55 -1.24
C LEU A 355 5.53 22.78 -2.12
N ASN A 356 5.04 23.93 -1.68
CA ASN A 356 5.15 25.18 -2.40
C ASN A 356 6.09 26.16 -1.65
N PHE A 357 6.94 26.85 -2.38
CA PHE A 357 7.86 27.85 -1.84
C PHE A 357 7.29 29.25 -2.11
N LYS A 358 6.82 29.93 -1.05
CA LYS A 358 6.34 31.31 -1.17
C LYS A 358 7.53 32.24 -1.39
N GLY A 359 7.36 33.22 -2.28
CA GLY A 359 8.44 34.11 -2.67
C GLY A 359 9.02 33.80 -4.06
N ILE A 360 8.93 32.54 -4.53
CA ILE A 360 9.24 32.22 -5.94
C ILE A 360 8.17 32.80 -6.88
N LEU A 361 6.92 32.93 -6.40
CA LEU A 361 5.74 33.38 -7.17
C LEU A 361 5.85 34.78 -7.79
N SER A 362 6.83 35.56 -7.37
CA SER A 362 7.05 36.92 -7.88
C SER A 362 8.19 37.04 -8.90
N GLN A 363 8.95 35.99 -9.19
CA GLN A 363 10.23 36.17 -9.87
C GLN A 363 10.57 35.20 -11.02
N GLY A 364 9.69 34.35 -11.54
CA GLY A 364 10.10 33.67 -12.77
C GLY A 364 9.51 32.28 -13.02
N PHE A 365 9.96 31.72 -14.12
CA PHE A 365 9.73 30.37 -14.56
C PHE A 365 10.62 29.38 -13.75
N VAL A 366 10.02 28.39 -13.08
CA VAL A 366 10.73 27.39 -12.26
C VAL A 366 10.31 25.99 -12.67
N VAL A 367 11.29 25.12 -12.90
CA VAL A 367 11.07 23.70 -13.21
C VAL A 367 11.54 22.86 -12.04
N LEU A 368 10.69 21.96 -11.57
CA LEU A 368 10.99 21.04 -10.47
C LEU A 368 11.58 19.73 -11.01
N GLN A 369 12.14 18.93 -10.10
CA GLN A 369 12.57 17.58 -10.40
C GLN A 369 11.36 16.72 -10.72
N ASN A 370 11.47 15.80 -11.70
CA ASN A 370 10.41 14.82 -11.97
C ASN A 370 10.23 13.85 -10.80
N GLU A 371 8.99 13.47 -10.53
CA GLU A 371 8.63 12.57 -9.45
C GLU A 371 7.65 11.48 -9.95
N PRO A 372 7.97 10.20 -9.67
CA PRO A 372 9.18 9.68 -9.03
C PRO A 372 10.44 9.84 -9.89
N ASN A 373 11.63 9.81 -9.25
CA ASN A 373 12.93 9.72 -9.94
C ASN A 373 13.92 8.95 -9.03
N PRO A 374 14.37 7.73 -9.37
CA PRO A 374 14.10 7.02 -10.63
C PRO A 374 12.62 6.63 -10.82
N TRP A 375 12.22 6.44 -12.06
CA TRP A 375 10.86 6.08 -12.45
C TRP A 375 10.82 4.88 -13.39
N ASN A 376 9.64 4.21 -13.51
CA ASN A 376 9.51 3.01 -14.34
C ASN A 376 8.36 3.06 -15.34
N LYS A 377 7.19 3.55 -15.01
CA LYS A 377 6.04 3.62 -15.92
C LYS A 377 5.67 5.05 -16.28
N GLU A 378 5.48 5.85 -15.24
CA GLU A 378 5.08 7.24 -15.36
C GLU A 378 5.89 8.09 -14.41
N THR A 379 6.12 9.34 -14.80
CA THR A 379 6.68 10.36 -13.92
C THR A 379 6.05 11.71 -14.24
N THR A 380 5.98 12.58 -13.26
CA THR A 380 5.41 13.91 -13.39
C THR A 380 6.48 14.97 -13.17
N ILE A 381 6.60 15.92 -14.09
CA ILE A 381 7.42 17.10 -13.96
C ILE A 381 6.54 18.23 -13.49
N GLY A 382 6.79 18.75 -12.28
CA GLY A 382 6.16 19.96 -11.78
C GLY A 382 6.88 21.20 -12.31
N LEU A 383 6.14 22.26 -12.62
CA LEU A 383 6.73 23.55 -12.97
C LEU A 383 5.82 24.71 -12.53
N TRP A 384 6.40 25.86 -12.33
CA TRP A 384 5.70 27.08 -12.01
C TRP A 384 5.78 28.09 -13.15
N MET A 385 4.62 28.59 -13.60
CA MET A 385 4.50 29.58 -14.64
C MET A 385 4.20 30.96 -14.04
N PRO A 386 5.01 32.00 -14.32
CA PRO A 386 4.73 33.37 -13.84
C PRO A 386 3.45 33.97 -14.44
N GLU A 387 3.15 33.59 -15.67
CA GLU A 387 1.95 33.96 -16.43
C GLU A 387 1.62 32.86 -17.44
N GLU A 388 0.44 32.91 -18.04
CA GLU A 388 0.07 31.99 -19.13
C GLU A 388 1.00 32.18 -20.33
N GLY A 389 1.47 31.08 -20.91
CA GLY A 389 2.37 31.14 -22.05
C GLY A 389 2.76 29.78 -22.64
N THR A 390 3.51 29.84 -23.74
CA THR A 390 4.01 28.67 -24.44
C THR A 390 5.36 28.26 -23.88
N VAL A 391 5.47 26.99 -23.50
CA VAL A 391 6.70 26.35 -23.01
C VAL A 391 7.16 25.30 -24.03
N GLY A 392 8.40 25.42 -24.49
CA GLY A 392 9.06 24.36 -25.24
C GLY A 392 9.49 23.26 -24.30
N PHE A 393 9.07 22.02 -24.54
CA PHE A 393 9.47 20.85 -23.75
C PHE A 393 10.22 19.86 -24.62
N SER A 394 11.43 19.48 -24.22
CA SER A 394 12.28 18.56 -24.96
C SER A 394 12.92 17.54 -24.02
N VAL A 395 13.13 16.31 -24.49
CA VAL A 395 13.79 15.24 -23.75
C VAL A 395 14.90 14.64 -24.60
N TYR A 396 16.09 14.51 -24.00
CA TYR A 396 17.30 14.00 -24.64
C TYR A 396 17.93 12.87 -23.82
N ASP A 397 18.68 11.97 -24.49
CA ASP A 397 19.59 11.05 -23.79
C ASP A 397 20.94 11.70 -23.47
N LEU A 398 21.84 10.91 -22.88
CA LEU A 398 23.23 11.31 -22.56
C LEU A 398 24.06 11.75 -23.78
N TYR A 399 23.68 11.31 -24.99
CA TYR A 399 24.39 11.60 -26.24
C TYR A 399 23.77 12.76 -27.00
N GLY A 400 22.71 13.38 -26.44
CA GLY A 400 21.98 14.48 -27.06
C GLY A 400 20.97 14.04 -28.14
N LYS A 401 20.65 12.74 -28.22
CA LYS A 401 19.56 12.26 -29.09
C LYS A 401 18.23 12.74 -28.52
N LEU A 402 17.46 13.41 -29.35
CA LEU A 402 16.14 13.92 -29.01
C LEU A 402 15.11 12.76 -29.06
N TYR A 403 14.37 12.58 -27.96
CA TYR A 403 13.29 11.61 -27.82
C TYR A 403 11.90 12.24 -27.89
N LEU A 404 11.75 13.42 -27.29
CA LEU A 404 10.49 14.15 -27.25
C LEU A 404 10.73 15.62 -27.51
N LYS A 405 9.86 16.27 -28.31
CA LYS A 405 9.80 17.71 -28.45
C LYS A 405 8.35 18.15 -28.63
N GLN A 406 7.89 19.03 -27.75
CA GLN A 406 6.51 19.53 -27.75
C GLN A 406 6.50 21.01 -27.39
N GLU A 407 5.49 21.73 -27.86
CA GLU A 407 5.13 23.06 -27.36
C GLU A 407 3.84 22.93 -26.56
N LEU A 408 3.89 23.39 -25.30
CA LEU A 408 2.79 23.30 -24.36
C LEU A 408 2.27 24.69 -24.03
N ILE A 409 0.98 24.93 -24.15
CA ILE A 409 0.34 26.15 -23.65
C ILE A 409 -0.06 25.90 -22.21
N LEU A 410 0.60 26.56 -21.26
CA LEU A 410 0.41 26.36 -19.84
C LEU A 410 -0.12 27.63 -19.19
N GLY A 411 -1.10 27.47 -18.31
CA GLY A 411 -1.68 28.57 -17.54
C GLY A 411 -0.74 29.10 -16.47
N LYS A 412 -1.05 30.26 -15.89
CA LYS A 412 -0.34 30.81 -14.74
C LYS A 412 -0.42 29.89 -13.52
N GLY A 413 0.64 29.82 -12.73
CA GLY A 413 0.73 29.04 -11.50
C GLY A 413 1.38 27.68 -11.69
N TYR A 414 1.12 26.78 -10.76
CA TYR A 414 1.68 25.41 -10.79
C TYR A 414 1.06 24.59 -11.92
N GLN A 415 1.91 23.98 -12.74
CA GLN A 415 1.54 23.13 -13.87
C GLN A 415 2.25 21.78 -13.76
N LYS A 416 1.73 20.77 -14.44
CA LYS A 416 2.28 19.40 -14.46
C LYS A 416 2.41 18.90 -15.89
N ILE A 417 3.52 18.24 -16.19
CA ILE A 417 3.75 17.50 -17.43
C ILE A 417 3.95 16.04 -17.06
N ASN A 418 3.10 15.17 -17.56
CA ASN A 418 3.20 13.74 -17.34
C ASN A 418 3.99 13.09 -18.48
N LEU A 419 4.91 12.20 -18.12
CA LEU A 419 5.68 11.37 -19.05
C LEU A 419 5.35 9.90 -18.81
N ASP A 420 5.14 9.17 -19.90
CA ASP A 420 4.93 7.73 -19.92
C ASP A 420 6.15 7.02 -20.51
N GLN A 421 6.48 5.84 -19.97
CA GLN A 421 7.61 5.01 -20.42
C GLN A 421 7.52 4.66 -21.91
N SER A 422 6.33 4.56 -22.49
CA SER A 422 6.15 4.23 -23.90
C SER A 422 6.77 5.24 -24.86
N SER A 423 7.09 6.42 -24.38
CA SER A 423 7.81 7.47 -25.16
C SER A 423 9.31 7.22 -25.28
N PHE A 424 9.85 6.15 -24.66
CA PHE A 424 11.28 5.88 -24.57
C PHE A 424 11.62 4.46 -25.00
N ASP A 425 12.62 4.30 -25.86
CA ASP A 425 13.03 3.01 -26.40
C ASP A 425 13.89 2.18 -25.42
N GLN A 426 14.54 2.83 -24.47
CA GLN A 426 15.54 2.22 -23.58
C GLN A 426 15.47 2.79 -22.17
N MET A 427 15.89 1.99 -21.20
CA MET A 427 16.14 2.47 -19.84
C MET A 427 17.46 3.24 -19.79
N GLY A 428 17.56 4.18 -18.87
CA GLY A 428 18.76 4.95 -18.74
C GLY A 428 18.56 6.35 -18.17
N VAL A 429 19.60 7.15 -18.35
CA VAL A 429 19.60 8.55 -17.92
C VAL A 429 19.15 9.42 -19.08
N TYR A 430 18.17 10.26 -18.82
CA TYR A 430 17.65 11.26 -19.72
C TYR A 430 17.74 12.65 -19.10
N TYR A 431 17.68 13.66 -19.94
CA TYR A 431 17.57 15.05 -19.55
C TYR A 431 16.34 15.65 -20.19
N TYR A 432 15.50 16.30 -19.38
CA TYR A 432 14.41 17.12 -19.90
C TYR A 432 14.76 18.58 -19.78
N GLN A 433 14.40 19.33 -20.80
CA GLN A 433 14.61 20.74 -20.93
C GLN A 433 13.28 21.44 -21.17
N LEU A 434 13.05 22.51 -20.43
CA LEU A 434 11.92 23.39 -20.64
C LEU A 434 12.41 24.79 -20.95
N ASP A 435 11.88 25.32 -22.03
CA ASP A 435 12.21 26.64 -22.55
C ASP A 435 10.98 27.55 -22.45
N TYR A 436 11.09 28.64 -21.73
CA TYR A 436 10.04 29.66 -21.60
C TYR A 436 10.63 31.05 -21.78
N GLN A 437 10.19 31.79 -22.80
CA GLN A 437 10.75 33.10 -23.17
C GLN A 437 12.28 33.00 -23.35
N ASN A 438 13.08 33.67 -22.52
CA ASN A 438 14.52 33.65 -22.57
C ASN A 438 15.19 32.79 -21.47
N GLN A 439 14.37 31.94 -20.82
CA GLN A 439 14.83 31.05 -19.74
C GLN A 439 14.82 29.60 -20.21
N THR A 440 15.88 28.87 -19.91
CA THR A 440 16.02 27.44 -20.18
C THR A 440 16.36 26.74 -18.87
N GLU A 441 15.56 25.78 -18.47
CA GLU A 441 15.78 24.91 -17.31
C GLU A 441 15.96 23.47 -17.76
N THR A 442 17.01 22.82 -17.26
CA THR A 442 17.32 21.43 -17.58
C THR A 442 17.46 20.60 -16.31
N ARG A 443 16.86 19.41 -16.29
CA ARG A 443 16.94 18.46 -15.18
C ARG A 443 17.23 17.05 -15.68
N LYS A 444 17.83 16.23 -14.81
CA LYS A 444 18.12 14.83 -15.08
C LYS A 444 17.02 13.94 -14.56
N MET A 445 16.62 12.94 -15.34
CA MET A 445 15.72 11.86 -14.89
C MET A 445 16.31 10.48 -15.19
N ILE A 446 15.92 9.47 -14.44
CA ILE A 446 16.42 8.10 -14.56
C ILE A 446 15.23 7.17 -14.76
N LEU A 447 15.16 6.55 -15.96
CA LEU A 447 14.17 5.52 -16.28
C LEU A 447 14.76 4.15 -15.96
N ILE A 448 14.07 3.40 -15.10
CA ILE A 448 14.45 2.05 -14.67
C ILE A 448 13.40 1.02 -15.13
N LYS A 449 13.69 -0.25 -14.89
CA LYS A 449 12.84 -1.37 -15.33
C LYS A 449 11.56 -1.50 -14.48
#